data_210880ab2d75c24a7362e14570d21386
#
_entry.id   210880ab2d75c24a7362e14570d21386
#
_cell.length_a   1.000
_cell.length_b   1.000
_cell.length_c   1.000
_cell.angle_alpha   90.00
_cell.angle_beta   90.00
_cell.angle_gamma   90.00
#
_symmetry.space_group_name_H-M   'P 1'
#
loop_
_entity.id
_entity.type
_entity.pdbx_description
1 polymer ?
#
loop_
_entity_poly.entity_id
_entity_poly.type
_entity_poly.pdbx_seq_one_letter_code
_entity_poly.pdbx_strand_id
1 'polypeptide(L)'
;MATKQTTTSAGITGRPKKPGPLPPTVELFGHVTLVEGYALPNFTGIHALVALRDTPGKTVAVLTTQHRLQTLLESALTSGNLIDFYGHLLANPPAPRGGTWAVDVYSIDGVILYSAP
;
A
#
# COMPACT_ATOMS: atom_id res chain seq x y z
N MET A 1 1.91 -5.96 -23.20
CA MET A 1 2.69 -6.78 -23.81
C MET A 1 3.07 -6.75 -23.80
N ALA A 2 2.59 -6.40 -23.43
CA ALA A 2 3.34 -6.95 -23.90
C ALA A 2 3.53 -6.89 -23.56
N THR A 3 3.23 -6.80 -23.01
CA THR A 3 3.95 -7.31 -23.35
C THR A 3 4.13 -7.40 -23.02
N LYS A 4 3.83 -7.38 -22.38
CA LYS A 4 4.40 -7.90 -22.78
C LYS A 4 4.41 -8.27 -22.61
N GLN A 5 3.85 -8.13 -22.56
CA GLN A 5 4.23 -8.79 -23.11
C GLN A 5 4.19 -9.18 -23.05
N THR A 6 3.57 -9.30 -23.04
CA THR A 6 3.95 -9.97 -23.61
C THR A 6 3.85 -10.27 -23.64
N THR A 7 3.35 -10.44 -23.71
CA THR A 7 3.71 -11.02 -24.34
C THR A 7 3.46 -11.39 -24.31
N THR A 8 2.92 -11.62 -24.41
CA THR A 8 3.12 -12.23 -24.91
C THR A 8 2.87 -12.50 -24.91
N SER A 9 2.26 -12.66 -25.04
CA SER A 9 2.44 -13.21 -25.51
C SER A 9 2.29 -13.48 -25.49
N ALA A 10 1.81 -13.63 -25.45
CA ALA A 10 2.02 -14.19 -25.80
C ALA A 10 2.02 -14.52 -25.73
N GLY A 11 1.54 -14.69 -25.82
CA GLY A 11 1.92 -15.22 -26.16
C GLY A 11 1.83 -15.59 -25.99
N ILE A 12 1.60 -16.02 -26.06
CA ILE A 12 1.73 -16.49 -26.15
C ILE A 12 1.60 -17.04 -26.16
N THR A 13 1.45 -17.52 -26.44
CA THR A 13 1.27 -18.08 -26.17
C THR A 13 1.55 -18.08 -25.92
N GLY A 14 1.69 -19.37 -26.84
CA GLY A 14 2.67 -18.90 -26.08
C GLY A 14 2.23 -17.73 -25.40
N ARG A 15 1.28 -17.67 -25.54
CA ARG A 15 0.76 -16.59 -24.80
C ARG A 15 0.87 -16.89 -23.32
N PRO A 16 1.41 -15.99 -22.54
CA PRO A 16 1.42 -16.21 -21.12
C PRO A 16 0.00 -16.32 -20.58
N LYS A 17 -0.14 -17.12 -19.54
CA LYS A 17 -1.42 -17.27 -18.89
C LYS A 17 -1.86 -15.92 -18.33
N LYS A 18 -3.08 -15.55 -18.60
CA LYS A 18 -3.64 -14.32 -18.07
C LYS A 18 -3.73 -14.40 -16.55
N PRO A 19 -3.27 -13.40 -15.83
CA PRO A 19 -3.41 -13.40 -14.37
C PRO A 19 -4.88 -13.35 -13.98
N GLY A 20 -5.17 -13.84 -12.81
CA GLY A 20 -6.50 -13.73 -12.24
C GLY A 20 -6.89 -12.28 -11.99
N PRO A 21 -8.14 -12.05 -11.60
CA PRO A 21 -8.59 -10.69 -11.30
C PRO A 21 -7.75 -10.10 -10.17
N LEU A 22 -7.42 -8.82 -10.29
CA LEU A 22 -6.75 -8.10 -9.22
C LEU A 22 -7.74 -7.87 -8.08
N PRO A 23 -7.26 -7.82 -6.84
CA PRO A 23 -8.11 -7.41 -5.73
C PRO A 23 -8.72 -6.05 -6.01
N PRO A 24 -9.95 -5.81 -5.57
CA PRO A 24 -10.56 -4.50 -5.79
C PRO A 24 -9.75 -3.41 -5.09
N THR A 25 -9.66 -2.27 -5.75
CA THR A 25 -9.11 -1.07 -5.15
C THR A 25 -10.10 -0.54 -4.13
N VAL A 26 -9.61 -0.23 -2.95
CA VAL A 26 -10.42 0.39 -1.91
C VAL A 26 -9.93 1.81 -1.67
N GLU A 27 -10.81 2.63 -1.14
CA GLU A 27 -10.49 3.99 -0.71
C GLU A 27 -10.85 4.10 0.75
N LEU A 28 -9.89 4.53 1.58
CA LEU A 28 -10.09 4.64 3.01
C LEU A 28 -9.53 5.96 3.51
N PHE A 29 -10.17 6.49 4.56
CA PHE A 29 -9.79 7.75 5.19
C PHE A 29 -9.30 7.51 6.60
N GLY A 30 -8.26 8.20 7.01
CA GLY A 30 -7.78 8.08 8.37
C GLY A 30 -6.59 8.98 8.68
N HIS A 31 -5.98 8.70 9.82
CA HIS A 31 -4.84 9.47 10.30
C HIS A 31 -3.65 8.55 10.49
N VAL A 32 -2.50 8.97 9.99
CA VAL A 32 -1.26 8.22 10.15
C VAL A 32 -0.80 8.34 11.59
N THR A 33 -0.55 7.21 12.23
CA THR A 33 -0.12 7.17 13.62
C THR A 33 1.32 6.71 13.80
N LEU A 34 1.90 6.09 12.76
CA LEU A 34 3.26 5.56 12.80
C LEU A 34 3.76 5.39 11.37
N VAL A 35 5.04 5.68 11.16
CA VAL A 35 5.70 5.41 9.89
C VAL A 35 7.04 4.72 10.19
N GLU A 36 7.31 3.61 9.49
CA GLU A 36 8.56 2.89 9.59
C GLU A 36 9.17 2.72 8.21
N GLY A 37 10.45 2.98 8.10
CA GLY A 37 11.19 2.83 6.84
C GLY A 37 12.18 1.69 6.92
N TYR A 38 12.37 1.01 5.78
CA TYR A 38 13.27 -0.14 5.68
C TYR A 38 14.09 -0.07 4.40
N ALA A 39 15.33 -0.50 4.51
CA ALA A 39 16.23 -0.67 3.38
C ALA A 39 16.95 -2.02 3.52
N LEU A 40 16.16 -3.09 3.64
CA LEU A 40 16.66 -4.44 3.84
C LEU A 40 16.87 -5.13 2.48
N PRO A 41 17.72 -6.16 2.42
CA PRO A 41 17.93 -6.86 1.16
C PRO A 41 16.66 -7.40 0.52
N ASN A 42 15.68 -7.78 1.32
CA ASN A 42 14.43 -8.36 0.83
C ASN A 42 13.25 -7.39 0.84
N PHE A 43 13.44 -6.18 1.35
CA PHE A 43 12.38 -5.18 1.36
C PHE A 43 12.95 -3.79 1.53
N THR A 44 12.65 -2.91 0.58
CA THR A 44 12.98 -1.49 0.65
C THR A 44 11.70 -0.70 0.46
N GLY A 45 11.43 0.19 1.39
CA GLY A 45 10.21 1.00 1.36
C GLY A 45 9.79 1.36 2.77
N ILE A 46 8.56 1.79 2.90
CA ILE A 46 8.00 2.11 4.21
C ILE A 46 6.66 1.42 4.40
N HIS A 47 6.31 1.28 5.67
CA HIS A 47 4.92 1.04 6.02
C HIS A 47 4.47 2.05 7.06
N ALA A 48 3.18 2.29 7.08
CA ALA A 48 2.58 3.21 8.03
C ALA A 48 1.34 2.58 8.62
N LEU A 49 1.02 2.95 9.85
CA LEU A 49 -0.24 2.57 10.47
C LEU A 49 -1.21 3.74 10.33
N VAL A 50 -2.44 3.42 9.99
CA VAL A 50 -3.49 4.41 9.77
C VAL A 50 -4.70 4.05 10.63
N ALA A 51 -5.07 4.96 11.52
CA ALA A 51 -6.30 4.82 12.30
C ALA A 51 -7.46 5.28 11.43
N LEU A 52 -8.38 4.38 11.12
CA LEU A 52 -9.47 4.68 10.19
C LEU A 52 -10.50 5.62 10.80
N ARG A 53 -10.90 6.63 10.03
CA ARG A 53 -11.89 7.60 10.46
C ARG A 53 -13.27 6.98 10.58
N ASP A 54 -13.66 6.19 9.58
CA ASP A 54 -15.03 5.71 9.45
C ASP A 54 -15.27 4.37 10.14
N THR A 55 -14.24 3.81 10.75
CA THR A 55 -14.34 2.61 11.58
C THR A 55 -13.55 2.85 12.85
N PRO A 56 -14.12 3.56 13.83
CA PRO A 56 -13.40 3.89 15.07
C PRO A 56 -12.86 2.64 15.76
N GLY A 57 -11.64 2.75 16.24
CA GLY A 57 -10.96 1.63 16.89
C GLY A 57 -10.25 0.68 15.95
N LYS A 58 -10.38 0.87 14.63
CA LYS A 58 -9.69 0.02 13.67
C LYS A 58 -8.47 0.73 13.09
N THR A 59 -7.35 0.01 13.09
CA THR A 59 -6.10 0.45 12.47
C THR A 59 -5.75 -0.52 11.36
N VAL A 60 -5.23 0.01 10.25
CA VAL A 60 -4.71 -0.80 9.16
C VAL A 60 -3.28 -0.35 8.87
N ALA A 61 -2.53 -1.19 8.15
CA ALA A 61 -1.21 -0.82 7.67
C ALA A 61 -1.26 -0.55 6.18
N VAL A 62 -0.40 0.34 5.72
CA VAL A 62 -0.21 0.60 4.31
C VAL A 62 1.25 0.44 3.98
N LEU A 63 1.55 -0.10 2.80
CA LEU A 63 2.92 -0.31 2.32
C LEU A 63 3.10 0.43 1.01
N THR A 64 4.28 1.02 0.84
CA THR A 64 4.67 1.61 -0.43
C THR A 64 6.19 1.61 -0.58
N THR A 65 6.64 1.49 -1.82
CA THR A 65 8.04 1.70 -2.20
C THR A 65 8.21 3.01 -2.96
N GLN A 66 7.11 3.73 -3.19
CA GLN A 66 7.11 4.96 -3.97
C GLN A 66 7.46 6.15 -3.10
N HIS A 67 8.54 6.82 -3.45
CA HIS A 67 9.08 7.91 -2.65
C HIS A 67 8.07 9.06 -2.45
N ARG A 68 7.29 9.37 -3.47
CA ARG A 68 6.28 10.43 -3.37
C ARG A 68 5.23 10.12 -2.32
N LEU A 69 4.80 8.86 -2.25
CA LEU A 69 3.81 8.44 -1.26
C LEU A 69 4.41 8.40 0.13
N GLN A 70 5.68 8.01 0.24
CA GLN A 70 6.40 8.06 1.52
C GLN A 70 6.38 9.47 2.10
N THR A 71 6.72 10.46 1.28
CA THR A 71 6.75 11.85 1.72
C THR A 71 5.39 12.32 2.23
N LEU A 72 4.31 11.94 1.52
CA LEU A 72 2.96 12.29 1.96
C LEU A 72 2.58 11.64 3.28
N LEU A 73 2.96 10.37 3.47
CA LEU A 73 2.69 9.68 4.73
C LEU A 73 3.45 10.30 5.90
N GLU A 74 4.71 10.67 5.67
CA GLU A 74 5.51 11.34 6.70
C GLU A 74 4.94 12.70 7.05
N SER A 75 4.51 13.45 6.05
CA SER A 75 3.86 14.74 6.27
C SER A 75 2.54 14.58 7.01
N ALA A 76 1.80 13.54 6.70
CA ALA A 76 0.54 13.25 7.40
C ALA A 76 0.77 12.93 8.87
N LEU A 77 1.82 12.17 9.17
CA LEU A 77 2.17 11.87 10.56
C LEU A 77 2.53 13.15 11.32
N THR A 78 3.37 13.99 10.73
CA THR A 78 3.84 15.21 11.37
C THR A 78 2.72 16.22 11.58
N SER A 79 1.85 16.39 10.59
CA SER A 79 0.78 17.39 10.66
C SER A 79 -0.43 16.89 11.45
N GLY A 80 -0.65 15.59 11.54
CA GLY A 80 -1.85 15.02 12.12
C GLY A 80 -3.09 15.17 11.23
N ASN A 81 -2.90 15.55 9.99
CA ASN A 81 -4.02 15.81 9.08
C ASN A 81 -4.56 14.52 8.47
N LEU A 82 -5.82 14.61 8.05
CA LEU A 82 -6.52 13.48 7.44
C LEU A 82 -5.89 13.11 6.11
N ILE A 83 -5.78 11.82 5.84
CA ILE A 83 -5.45 11.32 4.50
C ILE A 83 -6.60 10.50 3.96
N ASP A 84 -6.63 10.44 2.64
CA ASP A 84 -7.43 9.52 1.85
C ASP A 84 -6.45 8.68 1.07
N PHE A 85 -6.52 7.35 1.16
CA PHE A 85 -5.61 6.52 0.40
C PHE A 85 -6.37 5.48 -0.42
N TYR A 86 -5.74 5.11 -1.54
CA TYR A 86 -6.25 4.10 -2.46
C TYR A 86 -5.27 2.94 -2.48
N GLY A 87 -5.78 1.73 -2.44
CA GLY A 87 -4.93 0.57 -2.50
C GLY A 87 -5.71 -0.73 -2.51
N HIS A 88 -4.98 -1.83 -2.42
CA HIS A 88 -5.61 -3.14 -2.33
C HIS A 88 -5.04 -3.95 -1.19
N LEU A 89 -5.91 -4.75 -0.61
CA LEU A 89 -5.55 -5.65 0.48
C LEU A 89 -4.54 -6.68 -0.02
N LEU A 90 -3.49 -6.89 0.75
CA LEU A 90 -2.48 -7.90 0.45
C LEU A 90 -2.79 -9.19 1.18
N ALA A 91 -2.74 -10.31 0.45
CA ALA A 91 -2.96 -11.63 1.03
C ALA A 91 -1.75 -12.08 1.86
N ASN A 92 -0.54 -11.78 1.38
CA ASN A 92 0.70 -12.18 2.04
C ASN A 92 1.64 -10.98 2.13
N PRO A 93 1.34 -10.03 3.01
CA PRO A 93 2.16 -8.82 3.09
C PRO A 93 3.56 -9.12 3.62
N PRO A 94 4.58 -8.41 3.11
CA PRO A 94 5.92 -8.55 3.66
C PRO A 94 5.95 -8.14 5.13
N ALA A 95 6.73 -8.88 5.91
CA ALA A 95 6.94 -8.58 7.32
C ALA A 95 8.44 -8.38 7.54
N PRO A 96 8.98 -7.19 7.28
CA PRO A 96 10.43 -6.96 7.34
C PRO A 96 11.07 -7.30 8.68
N ARG A 97 10.30 -7.21 9.76
CA ARG A 97 10.79 -7.54 11.10
C ARG A 97 10.50 -8.98 11.51
N GLY A 98 9.93 -9.77 10.60
CA GLY A 98 9.50 -11.13 10.89
C GLY A 98 8.13 -11.16 11.55
N GLY A 99 7.65 -12.38 11.82
CA GLY A 99 6.34 -12.57 12.43
C GLY A 99 5.20 -12.38 11.44
N THR A 100 4.03 -12.08 11.98
CA THR A 100 2.82 -11.86 11.18
C THR A 100 2.20 -10.52 11.54
N TRP A 101 1.49 -9.95 10.58
CA TRP A 101 0.77 -8.71 10.81
C TRP A 101 -0.49 -8.97 11.63
N ALA A 102 -0.73 -8.10 12.60
CA ALA A 102 -1.94 -8.14 13.43
C ALA A 102 -3.08 -7.33 12.83
N VAL A 103 -2.84 -6.62 11.73
CA VAL A 103 -3.81 -5.75 11.07
C VAL A 103 -3.83 -6.05 9.59
N ASP A 104 -4.89 -5.63 8.90
CA ASP A 104 -4.95 -5.70 7.45
C ASP A 104 -3.87 -4.79 6.86
N VAL A 105 -3.24 -5.24 5.78
CA VAL A 105 -2.17 -4.51 5.12
C VAL A 105 -2.56 -4.25 3.67
N TYR A 106 -2.47 -2.99 3.27
CA TYR A 106 -2.80 -2.55 1.92
C TYR A 106 -1.55 -2.07 1.19
N SER A 107 -1.41 -2.49 -0.06
CA SER A 107 -0.46 -1.85 -0.97
C SER A 107 -1.13 -0.62 -1.53
N ILE A 108 -0.52 0.55 -1.37
CA ILE A 108 -1.18 1.79 -1.76
C ILE A 108 -0.69 2.30 -3.11
N ASP A 109 -1.64 2.83 -3.87
CA ASP A 109 -1.39 3.38 -5.19
C ASP A 109 -1.51 4.90 -5.20
N GLY A 110 -2.13 5.47 -4.19
CA GLY A 110 -2.27 6.91 -4.08
C GLY A 110 -2.61 7.35 -2.67
N VAL A 111 -2.22 8.57 -2.34
CA VAL A 111 -2.51 9.21 -1.06
C VAL A 111 -2.87 10.66 -1.33
N ILE A 112 -3.93 11.11 -0.70
CA ILE A 112 -4.33 12.51 -0.72
C ILE A 112 -4.21 13.02 0.72
N LEU A 113 -3.43 14.07 0.91
CA LEU A 113 -3.26 14.69 2.22
C LEU A 113 -4.05 15.98 2.26
N TYR A 114 -4.93 16.07 3.23
CA TYR A 114 -5.78 17.25 3.40
C TYR A 114 -5.11 18.27 4.31
N SER A 115 -5.51 19.52 4.16
CA SER A 115 -4.95 20.62 4.97
C SER A 115 -5.57 20.72 6.37
N ALA A 116 -6.60 19.91 6.64
CA ALA A 116 -7.29 19.93 7.93
C ALA A 116 -7.54 18.51 8.41
N PRO A 117 -7.74 18.31 9.72
CA PRO A 117 -8.03 16.99 10.28
C PRO A 117 -9.32 16.37 9.76
#